data_6e013193155f8b3a65991b0845919f23
#
_entry.id   6e013193155f8b3a65991b0845919f23
#
_cell.length_a   1.000
_cell.length_b   1.000
_cell.length_c   1.000
_cell.angle_alpha   90.00
_cell.angle_beta   90.00
_cell.angle_gamma   90.00
#
_symmetry.space_group_name_H-M   'P 1'
#
loop_
_entity.id
_entity.type
_entity.pdbx_description
1 polymer ?
#
loop_
_entity_poly.entity_id
_entity_poly.type
_entity_poly.pdbx_seq_one_letter_code
_entity_poly.pdbx_strand_id
1 'polypeptide(L)'
;MTERRTRGDGGLRWHEKRQRWIAEVTVGHDGRGKRIVRSASGRTRTEAKTKLGDLLRDQVDGVTAGDTSVTVRQAVEDWLAFGLTRRSDETVGKYRTMARKHIFGPLGARKLRELTAPEVDRWLSRLAPNLSTRTLQELRSILNRSVNRAMARDLVRRNVVDLAEVPQGRAGRRSKSLTAEQVDAVLTKTAPDRLHPYVVVSLLTGARTEELRALRWEHVHLDPTSGPPHLEVWRSVRRGGDTKTRKSRRTLALPARSIEALRKQRAQQVADRLAADEWEDSGLVFTTAVGTAMDAANVRRDLRRALALVPGIDPEEWTPRELRHSFVSVLSDAGIPVEQIAQLVGHSGTTVTELVYRHQLRPVIQTGATVMDRLFAPGSGSA
;
A
#
# COMPACT_ATOMS: atom_id res chain seq x y z
N MET A 1 -8.52 62.71 -29.44
CA MET A 1 -8.48 62.56 -27.95
C MET A 1 -7.98 61.16 -27.62
N THR A 2 -6.76 61.03 -27.10
CA THR A 2 -6.14 59.76 -26.71
C THR A 2 -6.63 59.41 -25.29
N GLU A 3 -7.48 58.39 -25.14
CA GLU A 3 -7.94 57.86 -23.85
C GLU A 3 -6.72 57.49 -23.00
N ARG A 4 -6.66 58.09 -21.81
CA ARG A 4 -5.62 57.85 -20.81
C ARG A 4 -5.80 56.42 -20.29
N ARG A 5 -4.86 55.51 -20.58
CA ARG A 5 -4.86 54.11 -20.09
C ARG A 5 -4.90 54.05 -18.57
N THR A 6 -5.75 53.19 -18.05
CA THR A 6 -5.84 52.91 -16.63
C THR A 6 -4.60 52.13 -16.17
N ARG A 7 -4.08 52.44 -14.96
CA ARG A 7 -2.94 51.73 -14.40
C ARG A 7 -3.32 50.28 -14.14
N GLY A 8 -2.71 49.31 -14.87
CA GLY A 8 -2.98 47.88 -14.71
C GLY A 8 -3.42 47.15 -15.99
N ASP A 9 -3.89 47.87 -17.03
CA ASP A 9 -4.47 47.26 -18.23
C ASP A 9 -3.45 46.60 -19.21
N GLY A 10 -2.16 46.60 -18.85
CA GLY A 10 -1.09 46.04 -19.69
C GLY A 10 -0.81 46.83 -20.99
N GLY A 11 0.27 46.53 -21.66
CA GLY A 11 0.68 47.11 -22.92
C GLY A 11 0.39 46.19 -24.10
N LEU A 12 -0.12 46.76 -25.21
CA LEU A 12 -0.31 46.03 -26.46
C LEU A 12 0.45 46.75 -27.59
N ARG A 13 1.42 46.08 -28.22
CA ARG A 13 2.25 46.67 -29.29
C ARG A 13 2.47 45.69 -30.41
N TRP A 14 2.64 46.22 -31.65
CA TRP A 14 3.08 45.41 -32.78
C TRP A 14 4.59 45.25 -32.74
N HIS A 15 5.08 44.05 -33.02
CA HIS A 15 6.50 43.74 -33.08
C HIS A 15 6.88 43.39 -34.52
N GLU A 16 7.47 44.33 -35.25
CA GLU A 16 7.75 44.23 -36.67
C GLU A 16 8.61 43.01 -37.03
N LYS A 17 9.73 42.78 -36.32
CA LYS A 17 10.62 41.64 -36.62
C LYS A 17 9.95 40.27 -36.46
N ARG A 18 8.97 40.16 -35.56
CA ARG A 18 8.24 38.90 -35.28
C ARG A 18 6.89 38.82 -35.97
N GLN A 19 6.47 39.89 -36.66
CA GLN A 19 5.17 40.03 -37.33
C GLN A 19 4.02 39.57 -36.42
N ARG A 20 4.03 40.04 -35.14
CA ARG A 20 3.05 39.67 -34.12
C ARG A 20 2.73 40.84 -33.20
N TRP A 21 1.51 40.82 -32.69
CA TRP A 21 1.10 41.65 -31.57
C TRP A 21 1.65 41.09 -30.28
N ILE A 22 2.28 41.94 -29.48
CA ILE A 22 2.77 41.56 -28.13
C ILE A 22 1.96 42.35 -27.11
N ALA A 23 1.38 41.60 -26.16
CA ALA A 23 0.71 42.12 -24.99
C ALA A 23 1.58 41.89 -23.76
N GLU A 24 1.76 42.89 -22.91
CA GLU A 24 2.61 42.79 -21.69
C GLU A 24 1.86 43.31 -20.47
N VAL A 25 2.02 42.60 -19.35
CA VAL A 25 1.45 43.01 -18.05
C VAL A 25 2.51 42.83 -16.96
N THR A 26 2.52 43.73 -15.99
CA THR A 26 3.36 43.60 -14.80
C THR A 26 2.62 42.77 -13.79
N VAL A 27 3.23 41.64 -13.36
CA VAL A 27 2.64 40.68 -12.42
C VAL A 27 3.19 40.79 -11.00
N GLY A 28 4.17 41.69 -10.79
CA GLY A 28 4.76 41.90 -9.47
C GLY A 28 6.17 42.44 -9.55
N HIS A 29 6.89 42.40 -8.44
CA HIS A 29 8.30 42.76 -8.34
C HIS A 29 9.05 41.58 -7.69
N ASP A 30 10.30 41.35 -8.09
CA ASP A 30 11.15 40.35 -7.43
C ASP A 30 11.63 40.85 -6.06
N GLY A 31 12.32 40.01 -5.31
CA GLY A 31 12.87 40.32 -3.99
C GLY A 31 13.90 41.46 -3.98
N ARG A 32 14.29 41.98 -5.16
CA ARG A 32 15.17 43.14 -5.38
C ARG A 32 14.43 44.37 -5.90
N GLY A 33 13.09 44.32 -5.94
CA GLY A 33 12.25 45.43 -6.43
C GLY A 33 12.17 45.54 -7.96
N LYS A 34 12.74 44.64 -8.76
CA LYS A 34 12.67 44.68 -10.22
C LYS A 34 11.32 44.14 -10.69
N ARG A 35 10.72 44.83 -11.66
CA ARG A 35 9.41 44.47 -12.23
C ARG A 35 9.47 43.11 -12.92
N ILE A 36 8.55 42.23 -12.53
CA ILE A 36 8.29 40.97 -13.24
C ILE A 36 7.21 41.23 -14.27
N VAL A 37 7.55 41.09 -15.55
CA VAL A 37 6.66 41.32 -16.68
C VAL A 37 6.34 39.98 -17.33
N ARG A 38 5.07 39.74 -17.62
CA ARG A 38 4.63 38.63 -18.47
C ARG A 38 4.14 39.16 -19.81
N SER A 39 4.44 38.42 -20.90
CA SER A 39 4.04 38.78 -22.22
C SER A 39 3.27 37.66 -22.92
N ALA A 40 2.27 38.04 -23.72
CA ALA A 40 1.57 37.14 -24.62
C ALA A 40 1.71 37.65 -26.04
N SER A 41 1.72 36.77 -27.03
CA SER A 41 1.79 37.17 -28.45
C SER A 41 0.68 36.50 -29.25
N GLY A 42 0.16 37.23 -30.24
CA GLY A 42 -0.85 36.77 -31.18
C GLY A 42 -0.58 37.25 -32.60
N ARG A 43 -1.10 36.57 -33.60
CA ARG A 43 -1.04 37.01 -35.00
C ARG A 43 -1.96 38.21 -35.24
N THR A 44 -3.05 38.30 -34.49
CA THR A 44 -3.98 39.41 -34.53
C THR A 44 -3.99 40.16 -33.20
N ARG A 45 -4.44 41.44 -33.24
CA ARG A 45 -4.61 42.31 -32.07
C ARG A 45 -5.61 41.67 -31.06
N THR A 46 -6.67 41.08 -31.58
CA THR A 46 -7.71 40.41 -30.77
C THR A 46 -7.12 39.21 -30.05
N GLU A 47 -6.36 38.34 -30.73
CA GLU A 47 -5.72 37.16 -30.13
C GLU A 47 -4.76 37.56 -28.99
N ALA A 48 -3.93 38.58 -29.22
CA ALA A 48 -3.02 39.07 -28.19
C ALA A 48 -3.77 39.68 -26.99
N LYS A 49 -4.90 40.38 -27.24
CA LYS A 49 -5.75 40.95 -26.19
C LYS A 49 -6.46 39.88 -25.37
N THR A 50 -6.98 38.84 -26.02
CA THR A 50 -7.60 37.70 -25.29
C THR A 50 -6.59 37.00 -24.39
N LYS A 51 -5.42 36.68 -24.91
CA LYS A 51 -4.31 36.11 -24.13
C LYS A 51 -3.84 37.02 -23.00
N LEU A 52 -3.86 38.33 -23.18
CA LEU A 52 -3.56 39.32 -22.12
C LEU A 52 -4.66 39.27 -21.04
N GLY A 53 -5.94 39.21 -21.44
CA GLY A 53 -7.07 39.07 -20.51
C GLY A 53 -6.99 37.78 -19.68
N ASP A 54 -6.50 36.70 -20.27
CA ASP A 54 -6.26 35.45 -19.52
C ASP A 54 -5.12 35.60 -18.51
N LEU A 55 -4.02 36.27 -18.90
CA LEU A 55 -2.91 36.59 -17.98
C LEU A 55 -3.34 37.50 -16.80
N LEU A 56 -4.22 38.49 -17.08
CA LEU A 56 -4.77 39.36 -16.04
C LEU A 56 -5.71 38.63 -15.10
N ARG A 57 -6.56 37.76 -15.62
CA ARG A 57 -7.42 36.86 -14.80
C ARG A 57 -6.59 35.94 -13.95
N ASP A 58 -5.53 35.36 -14.48
CA ASP A 58 -4.60 34.52 -13.72
C ASP A 58 -3.94 35.29 -12.58
N GLN A 59 -3.64 36.57 -12.76
CA GLN A 59 -3.07 37.44 -11.73
C GLN A 59 -4.08 37.80 -10.65
N VAL A 60 -5.32 38.15 -11.01
CA VAL A 60 -6.40 38.48 -10.05
C VAL A 60 -6.75 37.28 -9.17
N ASP A 61 -6.71 36.07 -9.75
CA ASP A 61 -7.01 34.84 -9.04
C ASP A 61 -5.79 34.30 -8.21
N GLY A 62 -4.72 35.12 -8.04
CA GLY A 62 -3.54 34.75 -7.24
C GLY A 62 -2.68 33.65 -7.86
N VAL A 63 -3.00 33.20 -9.08
CA VAL A 63 -2.16 32.28 -9.84
C VAL A 63 -0.97 33.09 -10.34
N THR A 64 0.08 33.20 -9.51
CA THR A 64 1.36 33.68 -9.99
C THR A 64 1.66 32.88 -11.24
N ALA A 65 2.01 33.58 -12.34
CA ALA A 65 2.28 32.97 -13.63
C ALA A 65 3.52 32.07 -13.55
N GLY A 66 3.41 31.02 -12.76
CA GLY A 66 4.29 29.87 -12.75
C GLY A 66 4.28 29.27 -14.17
N ASP A 67 5.30 28.57 -14.50
CA ASP A 67 5.51 27.98 -15.82
C ASP A 67 4.21 27.29 -16.32
N THR A 68 3.52 27.94 -17.27
CA THR A 68 2.27 27.43 -17.85
C THR A 68 2.48 26.13 -18.64
N SER A 69 3.74 25.70 -18.80
CA SER A 69 4.14 24.52 -19.52
C SER A 69 4.19 23.25 -18.66
N VAL A 70 4.00 23.34 -17.33
CA VAL A 70 4.09 22.19 -16.42
C VAL A 70 3.16 21.08 -16.86
N THR A 71 3.75 19.91 -17.07
CA THR A 71 3.04 18.70 -17.47
C THR A 71 2.60 17.86 -16.27
N VAL A 72 1.66 16.94 -16.49
CA VAL A 72 1.24 15.94 -15.48
C VAL A 72 2.46 15.14 -14.98
N ARG A 73 3.38 14.75 -15.89
CA ARG A 73 4.62 14.05 -15.50
C ARG A 73 5.43 14.87 -14.51
N GLN A 74 5.71 16.13 -14.82
CA GLN A 74 6.50 17.01 -13.95
C GLN A 74 5.83 17.20 -12.57
N ALA A 75 4.50 17.37 -12.53
CA ALA A 75 3.77 17.46 -11.26
C ALA A 75 3.86 16.18 -10.42
N VAL A 76 3.77 15.01 -11.06
CA VAL A 76 3.91 13.72 -10.36
C VAL A 76 5.36 13.51 -9.89
N GLU A 77 6.36 13.85 -10.70
CA GLU A 77 7.78 13.74 -10.34
C GLU A 77 8.13 14.68 -9.17
N ASP A 78 7.62 15.93 -9.16
CA ASP A 78 7.78 16.87 -8.04
C ASP A 78 7.14 16.32 -6.76
N TRP A 79 5.94 15.76 -6.86
CA TRP A 79 5.30 15.14 -5.71
C TRP A 79 6.07 13.92 -5.19
N LEU A 80 6.58 13.07 -6.07
CA LEU A 80 7.40 11.91 -5.69
C LEU A 80 8.73 12.32 -5.04
N ALA A 81 9.31 13.45 -5.45
CA ALA A 81 10.57 13.96 -4.91
C ALA A 81 10.38 14.64 -3.54
N PHE A 82 9.36 15.45 -3.39
CA PHE A 82 9.24 16.37 -2.25
C PHE A 82 7.93 16.21 -1.44
N GLY A 83 6.93 15.50 -1.95
CA GLY A 83 5.62 15.34 -1.28
C GLY A 83 5.53 14.14 -0.34
N LEU A 84 6.59 13.34 -0.22
CA LEU A 84 6.59 12.04 0.47
C LEU A 84 7.64 11.94 1.58
N THR A 85 8.04 13.05 2.19
CA THR A 85 9.10 13.14 3.21
C THR A 85 8.91 12.22 4.42
N ARG A 86 7.67 11.82 4.72
CA ARG A 86 7.32 10.91 5.84
C ARG A 86 7.03 9.48 5.39
N ARG A 87 7.35 9.11 4.14
CA ARG A 87 7.12 7.77 3.61
C ARG A 87 8.43 7.02 3.46
N SER A 88 8.37 5.69 3.61
CA SER A 88 9.53 4.84 3.35
C SER A 88 9.91 4.86 1.86
N ASP A 89 11.20 4.70 1.56
CA ASP A 89 11.71 4.63 0.18
C ASP A 89 11.03 3.53 -0.63
N GLU A 90 10.67 2.42 0.01
CA GLU A 90 9.93 1.33 -0.61
C GLU A 90 8.54 1.80 -1.09
N THR A 91 7.83 2.60 -0.26
CA THR A 91 6.54 3.18 -0.65
C THR A 91 6.72 4.18 -1.80
N VAL A 92 7.76 5.01 -1.75
CA VAL A 92 8.09 5.95 -2.83
C VAL A 92 8.44 5.19 -4.11
N GLY A 93 9.24 4.12 -4.02
CA GLY A 93 9.58 3.24 -5.13
C GLY A 93 8.36 2.58 -5.77
N LYS A 94 7.42 2.10 -4.95
CA LYS A 94 6.12 1.57 -5.41
C LYS A 94 5.34 2.63 -6.20
N TYR A 95 5.18 3.84 -5.65
CA TYR A 95 4.44 4.91 -6.34
C TYR A 95 5.13 5.34 -7.64
N ARG A 96 6.46 5.40 -7.65
CA ARG A 96 7.25 5.69 -8.87
C ARG A 96 7.01 4.63 -9.95
N THR A 97 7.01 3.36 -9.59
CA THR A 97 6.73 2.24 -10.51
C THR A 97 5.31 2.32 -11.06
N MET A 98 4.32 2.60 -10.20
CA MET A 98 2.93 2.78 -10.62
C MET A 98 2.77 3.97 -11.57
N ALA A 99 3.39 5.11 -11.26
CA ALA A 99 3.34 6.30 -12.10
C ALA A 99 3.98 6.05 -13.48
N ARG A 100 5.15 5.42 -13.52
CA ARG A 100 5.81 5.05 -14.78
C ARG A 100 4.95 4.14 -15.65
N LYS A 101 4.36 3.11 -15.03
CA LYS A 101 3.60 2.09 -15.75
C LYS A 101 2.24 2.59 -16.24
N HIS A 102 1.57 3.46 -15.48
CA HIS A 102 0.15 3.74 -15.71
C HIS A 102 -0.22 5.22 -15.88
N ILE A 103 0.63 6.18 -15.46
CA ILE A 103 0.34 7.61 -15.55
C ILE A 103 1.15 8.26 -16.67
N PHE A 104 2.46 8.03 -16.73
CA PHE A 104 3.34 8.79 -17.60
C PHE A 104 3.09 8.57 -19.09
N GLY A 105 2.75 7.35 -19.52
CA GLY A 105 2.38 7.07 -20.92
C GLY A 105 1.09 7.79 -21.32
N PRO A 106 -0.04 7.53 -20.64
CA PRO A 106 -1.33 8.06 -21.05
C PRO A 106 -1.53 9.56 -20.81
N LEU A 107 -0.99 10.11 -19.71
CA LEU A 107 -1.26 11.48 -19.27
C LEU A 107 -0.03 12.35 -19.14
N GLY A 108 1.18 11.77 -19.13
CA GLY A 108 2.40 12.47 -18.70
C GLY A 108 2.74 13.70 -19.53
N ALA A 109 2.51 13.68 -20.84
CA ALA A 109 2.76 14.80 -21.73
C ALA A 109 1.66 15.88 -21.69
N ARG A 110 0.50 15.59 -21.08
CA ARG A 110 -0.61 16.55 -20.97
C ARG A 110 -0.19 17.72 -20.08
N LYS A 111 -0.45 18.95 -20.52
CA LYS A 111 -0.27 20.12 -19.66
C LYS A 111 -1.25 20.08 -18.51
N LEU A 112 -0.76 20.30 -17.29
CA LEU A 112 -1.53 20.15 -16.07
C LEU A 112 -2.77 21.05 -16.03
N ARG A 113 -2.66 22.28 -16.55
CA ARG A 113 -3.77 23.24 -16.63
C ARG A 113 -4.87 22.84 -17.62
N GLU A 114 -4.54 22.01 -18.59
CA GLU A 114 -5.46 21.56 -19.64
C GLU A 114 -6.08 20.20 -19.29
N LEU A 115 -5.63 19.56 -18.22
CA LEU A 115 -6.21 18.29 -17.74
C LEU A 115 -7.68 18.51 -17.33
N THR A 116 -8.55 17.62 -17.77
CA THR A 116 -9.99 17.67 -17.47
C THR A 116 -10.47 16.43 -16.72
N ALA A 117 -11.55 16.54 -15.94
CA ALA A 117 -12.13 15.40 -15.23
C ALA A 117 -12.55 14.27 -16.18
N PRO A 118 -13.22 14.51 -17.34
CA PRO A 118 -13.52 13.45 -18.30
C PRO A 118 -12.29 12.73 -18.88
N GLU A 119 -11.12 13.38 -18.95
CA GLU A 119 -9.88 12.70 -19.35
C GLU A 119 -9.40 11.74 -18.27
N VAL A 120 -9.51 12.14 -17.01
CA VAL A 120 -9.16 11.28 -15.86
C VAL A 120 -10.12 10.09 -15.78
N ASP A 121 -11.44 10.29 -15.96
CA ASP A 121 -12.42 9.21 -15.98
C ASP A 121 -12.14 8.20 -17.10
N ARG A 122 -11.89 8.69 -18.31
CA ARG A 122 -11.54 7.81 -19.46
C ARG A 122 -10.23 7.06 -19.23
N TRP A 123 -9.25 7.69 -18.58
CA TRP A 123 -7.98 7.03 -18.23
C TRP A 123 -8.22 5.90 -17.23
N LEU A 124 -8.95 6.13 -16.13
CA LEU A 124 -9.27 5.10 -15.14
C LEU A 124 -10.11 3.96 -15.74
N SER A 125 -11.11 4.31 -16.58
CA SER A 125 -11.97 3.33 -17.25
C SER A 125 -11.18 2.39 -18.18
N ARG A 126 -10.18 2.92 -18.91
CA ARG A 126 -9.30 2.08 -19.75
C ARG A 126 -8.43 1.11 -18.95
N LEU A 127 -8.10 1.45 -17.71
CA LEU A 127 -7.30 0.58 -16.84
C LEU A 127 -8.14 -0.44 -16.07
N ALA A 128 -9.43 -0.20 -15.90
CA ALA A 128 -10.33 -1.02 -15.07
C ALA A 128 -10.38 -2.51 -15.46
N PRO A 129 -10.39 -2.92 -16.75
CA PRO A 129 -10.41 -4.33 -17.11
C PRO A 129 -9.18 -5.12 -16.62
N ASN A 130 -8.04 -4.44 -16.43
CA ASN A 130 -6.76 -5.06 -16.13
C ASN A 130 -6.29 -4.86 -14.67
N LEU A 131 -6.86 -3.89 -13.95
CA LEU A 131 -6.43 -3.52 -12.61
C LEU A 131 -7.56 -3.65 -11.59
N SER A 132 -7.20 -4.00 -10.35
CA SER A 132 -8.17 -4.02 -9.26
C SER A 132 -8.64 -2.60 -8.90
N THR A 133 -9.88 -2.48 -8.39
CA THR A 133 -10.43 -1.21 -7.89
C THR A 133 -9.46 -0.51 -6.92
N ARG A 134 -8.80 -1.27 -6.03
CA ARG A 134 -7.80 -0.72 -5.09
C ARG A 134 -6.59 -0.12 -5.82
N THR A 135 -6.13 -0.74 -6.88
CA THR A 135 -5.00 -0.21 -7.68
C THR A 135 -5.42 1.06 -8.41
N LEU A 136 -6.64 1.11 -8.94
CA LEU A 136 -7.21 2.32 -9.55
C LEU A 136 -7.33 3.46 -8.55
N GLN A 137 -7.81 3.18 -7.32
CA GLN A 137 -7.85 4.15 -6.22
C GLN A 137 -6.46 4.68 -5.86
N GLU A 138 -5.44 3.82 -5.80
CA GLU A 138 -4.06 4.24 -5.56
C GLU A 138 -3.53 5.15 -6.70
N LEU A 139 -3.78 4.81 -7.96
CA LEU A 139 -3.39 5.61 -9.11
C LEU A 139 -4.06 6.99 -9.10
N ARG A 140 -5.39 7.03 -8.86
CA ARG A 140 -6.11 8.29 -8.67
C ARG A 140 -5.53 9.10 -7.51
N SER A 141 -5.20 8.44 -6.39
CA SER A 141 -4.61 9.11 -5.22
C SER A 141 -3.23 9.71 -5.50
N ILE A 142 -2.39 9.03 -6.30
CA ILE A 142 -1.08 9.56 -6.74
C ILE A 142 -1.29 10.84 -7.56
N LEU A 143 -2.15 10.78 -8.59
CA LEU A 143 -2.43 11.92 -9.45
C LEU A 143 -3.07 13.08 -8.65
N ASN A 144 -4.06 12.78 -7.81
CA ASN A 144 -4.74 13.75 -6.95
C ASN A 144 -3.75 14.51 -6.06
N ARG A 145 -2.90 13.80 -5.33
CA ARG A 145 -1.89 14.43 -4.45
C ARG A 145 -0.87 15.25 -5.22
N SER A 146 -0.53 14.83 -6.42
CA SER A 146 0.38 15.58 -7.30
C SER A 146 -0.26 16.89 -7.75
N VAL A 147 -1.54 16.87 -8.14
CA VAL A 147 -2.29 18.08 -8.52
C VAL A 147 -2.51 18.99 -7.31
N ASN A 148 -2.88 18.46 -6.15
CA ASN A 148 -3.01 19.25 -4.91
C ASN A 148 -1.69 19.94 -4.53
N ARG A 149 -0.56 19.25 -4.71
CA ARG A 149 0.75 19.87 -4.50
C ARG A 149 1.03 20.97 -5.52
N ALA A 150 0.63 20.79 -6.76
CA ALA A 150 0.74 21.83 -7.80
C ALA A 150 -0.17 23.03 -7.50
N MET A 151 -1.39 22.81 -6.99
CA MET A 151 -2.28 23.88 -6.51
C MET A 151 -1.64 24.69 -5.39
N ALA A 152 -1.05 24.02 -4.38
CA ALA A 152 -0.35 24.69 -3.29
C ALA A 152 0.88 25.51 -3.75
N ARG A 153 1.23 25.47 -5.03
CA ARG A 153 2.30 26.22 -5.71
C ARG A 153 1.79 27.12 -6.81
N ASP A 154 0.49 27.37 -6.84
CA ASP A 154 -0.18 28.24 -7.79
C ASP A 154 0.05 27.85 -9.27
N LEU A 155 0.37 26.57 -9.52
CA LEU A 155 0.55 26.05 -10.88
C LEU A 155 -0.78 25.72 -11.57
N VAL A 156 -1.83 25.38 -10.81
CA VAL A 156 -3.19 25.13 -11.28
C VAL A 156 -4.20 25.67 -10.26
N ARG A 157 -5.38 26.07 -10.74
CA ARG A 157 -6.42 26.70 -9.89
C ARG A 157 -7.26 25.70 -9.13
N ARG A 158 -7.50 24.54 -9.71
CA ARG A 158 -8.38 23.49 -9.12
C ARG A 158 -7.84 22.11 -9.41
N ASN A 159 -8.21 21.19 -8.55
CA ASN A 159 -7.92 19.78 -8.75
C ASN A 159 -9.09 19.10 -9.48
N VAL A 160 -8.94 18.86 -10.78
CA VAL A 160 -9.94 18.16 -11.60
C VAL A 160 -10.03 16.67 -11.25
N VAL A 161 -9.01 16.09 -10.60
CA VAL A 161 -8.99 14.68 -10.20
C VAL A 161 -9.97 14.40 -9.07
N ASP A 162 -10.31 15.41 -8.26
CA ASP A 162 -11.32 15.27 -7.19
C ASP A 162 -12.73 15.01 -7.76
N LEU A 163 -12.98 15.48 -8.98
CA LEU A 163 -14.26 15.30 -9.67
C LEU A 163 -14.38 13.96 -10.39
N ALA A 164 -13.28 13.20 -10.52
CA ALA A 164 -13.28 11.93 -11.21
C ALA A 164 -13.66 10.78 -10.27
N GLU A 165 -14.46 9.85 -10.76
CA GLU A 165 -14.84 8.64 -10.03
C GLU A 165 -13.95 7.46 -10.39
N VAL A 166 -13.76 6.55 -9.42
CA VAL A 166 -13.01 5.32 -9.65
C VAL A 166 -13.98 4.22 -10.07
N PRO A 167 -13.87 3.71 -11.30
CA PRO A 167 -14.72 2.61 -11.76
C PRO A 167 -14.39 1.32 -11.01
N GLN A 168 -15.33 0.39 -11.01
CA GLN A 168 -15.07 -0.95 -10.52
C GLN A 168 -14.05 -1.62 -11.43
N GLY A 169 -12.92 -2.02 -10.84
CA GLY A 169 -11.88 -2.74 -11.54
C GLY A 169 -12.05 -4.25 -11.48
N ARG A 170 -11.06 -4.97 -12.03
CA ARG A 170 -11.03 -6.42 -11.99
C ARG A 170 -11.13 -6.93 -10.55
N ALA A 171 -12.01 -7.90 -10.33
CA ALA A 171 -12.08 -8.59 -9.04
C ALA A 171 -10.73 -9.23 -8.70
N GLY A 172 -10.23 -8.98 -7.49
CA GLY A 172 -9.04 -9.65 -6.98
C GLY A 172 -9.33 -11.11 -6.66
N ARG A 173 -8.28 -11.93 -6.58
CA ARG A 173 -8.38 -13.28 -6.06
C ARG A 173 -8.87 -13.22 -4.61
N ARG A 174 -9.89 -13.98 -4.28
CA ARG A 174 -10.34 -14.14 -2.89
C ARG A 174 -9.22 -14.80 -2.08
N SER A 175 -8.97 -14.31 -0.87
CA SER A 175 -8.08 -15.00 0.07
C SER A 175 -8.69 -16.34 0.42
N LYS A 176 -7.83 -17.37 0.48
CA LYS A 176 -8.21 -18.73 0.87
C LYS A 176 -7.78 -18.97 2.33
N SER A 177 -8.43 -19.90 2.98
CA SER A 177 -8.01 -20.45 4.26
C SER A 177 -8.13 -21.97 4.21
N LEU A 178 -7.26 -22.65 4.94
CA LEU A 178 -7.32 -24.08 5.16
C LEU A 178 -8.37 -24.38 6.23
N THR A 179 -9.06 -25.52 6.11
CA THR A 179 -9.83 -26.10 7.21
C THR A 179 -8.89 -26.66 8.28
N ALA A 180 -9.42 -27.02 9.44
CA ALA A 180 -8.62 -27.63 10.52
C ALA A 180 -7.94 -28.94 10.05
N GLU A 181 -8.66 -29.79 9.31
CA GLU A 181 -8.15 -31.04 8.74
C GLU A 181 -7.04 -30.77 7.70
N GLN A 182 -7.22 -29.76 6.86
CA GLN A 182 -6.19 -29.36 5.90
C GLN A 182 -4.96 -28.78 6.59
N VAL A 183 -5.13 -28.02 7.68
CA VAL A 183 -4.00 -27.56 8.51
C VAL A 183 -3.23 -28.73 9.07
N ASP A 184 -3.90 -29.73 9.66
CA ASP A 184 -3.21 -30.92 10.17
C ASP A 184 -2.50 -31.72 9.07
N ALA A 185 -3.12 -31.86 7.91
CA ALA A 185 -2.49 -32.47 6.72
C ALA A 185 -1.23 -31.70 6.29
N VAL A 186 -1.28 -30.36 6.25
CA VAL A 186 -0.11 -29.53 5.92
C VAL A 186 0.99 -29.72 6.96
N LEU A 187 0.66 -29.63 8.27
CA LEU A 187 1.62 -29.80 9.36
C LEU A 187 2.29 -31.18 9.35
N THR A 188 1.61 -32.22 8.85
CA THR A 188 2.13 -33.58 8.80
C THR A 188 2.91 -33.85 7.51
N LYS A 189 2.31 -33.54 6.36
CA LYS A 189 2.87 -33.89 5.04
C LYS A 189 4.06 -33.05 4.63
N THR A 190 4.17 -31.82 5.11
CA THR A 190 5.33 -30.96 4.83
C THR A 190 6.57 -31.31 5.67
N ALA A 191 6.48 -32.24 6.62
CA ALA A 191 7.57 -32.59 7.55
C ALA A 191 8.93 -32.91 6.87
N PRO A 192 8.99 -33.52 5.67
CA PRO A 192 10.26 -33.74 4.95
C PRO A 192 10.84 -32.50 4.30
N ASP A 193 10.05 -31.43 4.09
CA ASP A 193 10.52 -30.22 3.40
C ASP A 193 11.31 -29.32 4.34
N ARG A 194 12.37 -28.72 3.83
CA ARG A 194 13.22 -27.76 4.55
C ARG A 194 12.41 -26.56 5.09
N LEU A 195 11.37 -26.11 4.41
CA LEU A 195 10.53 -24.99 4.84
C LEU A 195 9.51 -25.38 5.91
N HIS A 196 9.40 -26.66 6.28
CA HIS A 196 8.42 -27.16 7.25
C HIS A 196 8.39 -26.34 8.57
N PRO A 197 9.53 -26.04 9.23
CA PRO A 197 9.49 -25.25 10.46
C PRO A 197 8.87 -23.86 10.27
N TYR A 198 9.15 -23.22 9.15
CA TYR A 198 8.52 -21.94 8.78
C TYR A 198 7.00 -22.08 8.59
N VAL A 199 6.55 -23.12 7.91
CA VAL A 199 5.12 -23.41 7.69
C VAL A 199 4.41 -23.63 9.01
N VAL A 200 4.98 -24.46 9.90
CA VAL A 200 4.43 -24.74 11.23
C VAL A 200 4.28 -23.46 12.07
N VAL A 201 5.35 -22.68 12.19
CA VAL A 201 5.33 -21.44 12.98
C VAL A 201 4.36 -20.44 12.37
N SER A 202 4.31 -20.32 11.04
CA SER A 202 3.38 -19.41 10.35
C SER A 202 1.92 -19.80 10.61
N LEU A 203 1.57 -21.08 10.47
CA LEU A 203 0.21 -21.59 10.67
C LEU A 203 -0.25 -21.53 12.12
N LEU A 204 0.65 -21.77 13.08
CA LEU A 204 0.26 -21.89 14.48
C LEU A 204 0.44 -20.60 15.30
N THR A 205 1.05 -19.55 14.74
CA THR A 205 1.19 -18.25 15.41
C THR A 205 0.53 -17.10 14.65
N GLY A 206 0.17 -17.31 13.40
CA GLY A 206 -0.38 -16.25 12.53
C GLY A 206 0.56 -15.08 12.29
N ALA A 207 1.86 -15.22 12.54
CA ALA A 207 2.85 -14.17 12.28
C ALA A 207 2.91 -13.85 10.77
N ARG A 208 3.16 -12.57 10.44
CA ARG A 208 3.28 -12.14 9.03
C ARG A 208 4.57 -12.69 8.42
N THR A 209 4.56 -12.94 7.12
CA THR A 209 5.75 -13.37 6.37
C THR A 209 6.94 -12.45 6.62
N GLU A 210 6.74 -11.15 6.63
CA GLU A 210 7.78 -10.16 6.87
C GLU A 210 8.31 -10.21 8.31
N GLU A 211 7.48 -10.61 9.26
CA GLU A 211 7.84 -10.79 10.67
C GLU A 211 8.67 -12.06 10.85
N LEU A 212 8.23 -13.19 10.27
CA LEU A 212 8.98 -14.46 10.32
C LEU A 212 10.34 -14.36 9.61
N ARG A 213 10.39 -13.71 8.46
CA ARG A 213 11.67 -13.49 7.73
C ARG A 213 12.67 -12.63 8.50
N ALA A 214 12.20 -11.82 9.44
CA ALA A 214 13.03 -10.97 10.30
C ALA A 214 13.17 -11.52 11.71
N LEU A 215 12.59 -12.69 12.02
CA LEU A 215 12.65 -13.30 13.35
C LEU A 215 14.09 -13.72 13.63
N ARG A 216 14.58 -13.32 14.80
CA ARG A 216 15.91 -13.66 15.29
C ARG A 216 15.84 -14.63 16.46
N TRP A 217 16.88 -15.41 16.66
CA TRP A 217 16.97 -16.34 17.79
C TRP A 217 16.92 -15.63 19.15
N GLU A 218 17.40 -14.41 19.25
CA GLU A 218 17.31 -13.57 20.46
C GLU A 218 15.87 -13.27 20.92
N HIS A 219 14.90 -13.42 20.00
CA HIS A 219 13.46 -13.22 20.23
C HIS A 219 12.66 -14.52 20.31
N VAL A 220 13.32 -15.66 20.46
CA VAL A 220 12.70 -16.99 20.55
C VAL A 220 13.11 -17.65 21.85
N HIS A 221 12.16 -17.77 22.76
CA HIS A 221 12.37 -18.30 24.10
C HIS A 221 11.73 -19.70 24.18
N LEU A 222 12.59 -20.74 24.14
CA LEU A 222 12.14 -22.13 24.12
C LEU A 222 12.35 -22.84 25.47
N ASP A 223 13.03 -22.20 26.41
CA ASP A 223 13.33 -22.77 27.71
C ASP A 223 12.15 -22.51 28.69
N PRO A 224 11.47 -23.54 29.16
CA PRO A 224 10.36 -23.41 30.09
C PRO A 224 10.75 -22.91 31.50
N THR A 225 12.04 -22.92 31.84
CA THR A 225 12.53 -22.41 33.13
C THR A 225 12.45 -20.89 33.21
N SER A 226 12.45 -20.19 32.05
CA SER A 226 12.34 -18.74 31.94
C SER A 226 10.90 -18.24 31.78
N GLY A 227 9.91 -19.11 31.91
CA GLY A 227 8.49 -18.83 31.66
C GLY A 227 7.91 -19.66 30.52
N PRO A 228 6.65 -19.44 30.13
CA PRO A 228 6.05 -20.17 29.02
C PRO A 228 6.81 -19.92 27.72
N PRO A 229 7.11 -20.97 26.93
CA PRO A 229 7.77 -20.81 25.64
C PRO A 229 7.02 -19.83 24.73
N HIS A 230 7.74 -18.86 24.18
CA HIS A 230 7.14 -17.78 23.41
C HIS A 230 8.10 -17.21 22.35
N LEU A 231 7.55 -16.45 21.41
CA LEU A 231 8.31 -15.62 20.48
C LEU A 231 7.85 -14.16 20.55
N GLU A 232 8.79 -13.25 20.35
CA GLU A 232 8.58 -11.81 20.35
C GLU A 232 8.54 -11.30 18.90
N VAL A 233 7.37 -10.85 18.46
CA VAL A 233 7.17 -10.29 17.13
C VAL A 233 7.43 -8.78 17.19
N TRP A 234 8.70 -8.38 17.20
CA TRP A 234 9.13 -6.99 17.35
C TRP A 234 9.76 -6.42 16.09
N ARG A 235 10.18 -7.28 15.16
CA ARG A 235 10.89 -6.91 13.94
C ARG A 235 10.18 -7.33 12.66
N SER A 236 10.52 -6.69 11.56
CA SER A 236 10.08 -7.03 10.22
C SER A 236 11.21 -6.68 9.22
N VAL A 237 11.22 -7.29 8.05
CA VAL A 237 12.21 -7.04 6.97
C VAL A 237 12.16 -5.63 6.38
N ARG A 238 11.51 -4.69 7.02
CA ARG A 238 11.42 -3.30 6.59
C ARG A 238 12.71 -2.56 6.91
N ARG A 239 13.03 -1.58 6.09
CA ARG A 239 14.13 -0.65 6.36
C ARG A 239 13.92 -0.02 7.75
N GLY A 240 14.90 -0.21 8.65
CA GLY A 240 14.78 0.17 10.07
C GLY A 240 14.44 -0.98 11.03
N GLY A 241 14.15 -2.19 10.51
CA GLY A 241 14.01 -3.41 11.32
C GLY A 241 12.78 -3.49 12.21
N ASP A 242 11.91 -2.46 12.24
CA ASP A 242 10.74 -2.42 13.13
C ASP A 242 9.47 -2.97 12.46
N THR A 243 8.51 -3.41 13.25
CA THR A 243 7.16 -3.75 12.77
C THR A 243 6.47 -2.51 12.18
N LYS A 244 5.40 -2.71 11.40
CA LYS A 244 4.67 -1.61 10.71
C LYS A 244 4.28 -0.44 11.63
N THR A 245 4.01 -0.74 12.90
CA THR A 245 3.74 0.23 13.97
C THR A 245 4.20 -0.38 15.30
N ARG A 246 4.57 0.43 16.30
CA ARG A 246 4.87 -0.04 17.67
C ARG A 246 3.71 -0.84 18.29
N LYS A 247 2.47 -0.51 17.93
CA LYS A 247 1.25 -1.26 18.33
C LYS A 247 1.17 -2.69 17.75
N SER A 248 2.00 -3.02 16.75
CA SER A 248 2.05 -4.38 16.16
C SER A 248 3.02 -5.30 16.89
N ARG A 249 3.81 -4.79 17.85
CA ARG A 249 4.69 -5.60 18.71
C ARG A 249 3.84 -6.44 19.64
N ARG A 250 4.13 -7.71 19.71
CA ARG A 250 3.42 -8.66 20.55
C ARG A 250 4.30 -9.85 20.90
N THR A 251 4.00 -10.49 22.01
CA THR A 251 4.61 -11.74 22.45
C THR A 251 3.57 -12.83 22.27
N LEU A 252 3.93 -13.91 21.60
CA LEU A 252 3.04 -15.01 21.25
C LEU A 252 3.54 -16.29 21.93
N ALA A 253 2.69 -16.90 22.77
CA ALA A 253 2.96 -18.23 23.29
C ALA A 253 3.08 -19.24 22.16
N LEU A 254 4.00 -20.20 22.30
CA LEU A 254 4.28 -21.21 21.29
C LEU A 254 3.54 -22.51 21.60
N PRO A 255 2.69 -22.99 20.67
CA PRO A 255 2.16 -24.36 20.74
C PRO A 255 3.31 -25.38 20.65
N ALA A 256 3.11 -26.57 21.25
CA ALA A 256 4.11 -27.64 21.34
C ALA A 256 4.74 -27.98 19.97
N ARG A 257 3.92 -28.12 18.91
CA ARG A 257 4.41 -28.37 17.54
C ARG A 257 5.32 -27.23 17.02
N SER A 258 5.08 -25.97 17.42
CA SER A 258 5.96 -24.84 17.03
C SER A 258 7.29 -24.89 17.75
N ILE A 259 7.32 -25.31 19.03
CA ILE A 259 8.54 -25.50 19.82
C ILE A 259 9.42 -26.58 19.18
N GLU A 260 8.82 -27.72 18.85
CA GLU A 260 9.51 -28.83 18.16
C GLU A 260 10.07 -28.39 16.80
N ALA A 261 9.26 -27.71 15.99
CA ALA A 261 9.67 -27.19 14.70
C ALA A 261 10.85 -26.19 14.81
N LEU A 262 10.84 -25.31 15.80
CA LEU A 262 11.93 -24.37 16.04
C LEU A 262 13.21 -25.05 16.53
N ARG A 263 13.10 -26.09 17.37
CA ARG A 263 14.26 -26.92 17.75
C ARG A 263 14.87 -27.63 16.53
N LYS A 264 14.01 -28.22 15.67
CA LYS A 264 14.44 -28.84 14.40
C LYS A 264 15.10 -27.80 13.49
N GLN A 265 14.56 -26.59 13.38
CA GLN A 265 15.15 -25.49 12.62
C GLN A 265 16.56 -25.13 13.14
N ARG A 266 16.73 -25.08 14.45
CA ARG A 266 18.04 -24.78 15.05
C ARG A 266 19.08 -25.85 14.73
N ALA A 267 18.70 -27.12 14.84
CA ALA A 267 19.56 -28.26 14.49
C ALA A 267 19.91 -28.24 12.99
N GLN A 268 18.95 -27.94 12.11
CA GLN A 268 19.18 -27.81 10.68
C GLN A 268 20.18 -26.69 10.36
N GLN A 269 20.07 -25.53 11.01
CA GLN A 269 21.02 -24.44 10.82
C GLN A 269 22.45 -24.79 11.26
N VAL A 270 22.59 -25.56 12.34
CA VAL A 270 23.91 -26.06 12.77
C VAL A 270 24.50 -26.98 11.69
N ALA A 271 23.70 -27.89 11.12
CA ALA A 271 24.15 -28.78 10.04
C ALA A 271 24.52 -27.97 8.79
N ASP A 272 23.69 -27.00 8.41
CA ASP A 272 23.97 -26.13 7.25
C ASP A 272 25.27 -25.35 7.43
N ARG A 273 25.49 -24.79 8.63
CA ARG A 273 26.72 -24.04 8.95
C ARG A 273 27.97 -24.90 8.83
N LEU A 274 27.87 -26.16 9.26
CA LEU A 274 29.01 -27.09 9.13
C LEU A 274 29.27 -27.53 7.70
N ALA A 275 28.25 -27.53 6.85
CA ALA A 275 28.33 -27.94 5.44
C ALA A 275 28.67 -26.80 4.48
N ALA A 276 28.54 -25.55 4.89
CA ALA A 276 28.77 -24.39 4.04
C ALA A 276 30.24 -23.99 4.03
N ASP A 277 30.80 -23.69 2.86
CA ASP A 277 32.14 -23.09 2.73
C ASP A 277 32.21 -21.70 3.37
N GLU A 278 31.15 -20.91 3.21
CA GLU A 278 30.95 -19.60 3.84
C GLU A 278 29.59 -19.54 4.50
N TRP A 279 29.52 -19.04 5.72
CA TRP A 279 28.29 -18.85 6.48
C TRP A 279 28.12 -17.41 6.93
N GLU A 280 26.97 -16.79 6.58
CA GLU A 280 26.58 -15.48 7.12
C GLU A 280 25.86 -15.66 8.48
N ASP A 281 26.49 -15.23 9.57
CA ASP A 281 25.85 -15.25 10.89
C ASP A 281 24.89 -14.08 11.07
N SER A 282 23.74 -14.18 10.44
CA SER A 282 22.69 -13.16 10.49
C SER A 282 21.89 -13.16 11.80
N GLY A 283 22.02 -14.17 12.64
CA GLY A 283 21.21 -14.39 13.84
C GLY A 283 19.71 -14.68 13.54
N LEU A 284 19.32 -14.81 12.28
CA LEU A 284 17.94 -15.08 11.87
C LEU A 284 17.55 -16.54 12.14
N VAL A 285 16.26 -16.77 12.46
CA VAL A 285 15.68 -18.10 12.62
C VAL A 285 15.54 -18.82 11.29
N PHE A 286 15.03 -18.14 10.27
CA PHE A 286 14.79 -18.69 8.95
C PHE A 286 15.76 -18.09 7.94
N THR A 287 16.70 -18.91 7.44
CA THR A 287 17.77 -18.53 6.55
C THR A 287 17.82 -19.41 5.30
N THR A 288 18.59 -18.99 4.32
CA THR A 288 19.06 -19.86 3.24
C THR A 288 20.05 -20.88 3.79
N ALA A 289 20.52 -21.81 2.95
CA ALA A 289 21.51 -22.81 3.32
C ALA A 289 22.91 -22.23 3.67
N VAL A 290 23.13 -20.96 3.36
CA VAL A 290 24.38 -20.22 3.66
C VAL A 290 24.19 -19.11 4.71
N GLY A 291 23.09 -19.14 5.49
CA GLY A 291 22.85 -18.21 6.60
C GLY A 291 22.23 -16.87 6.21
N THR A 292 22.11 -16.54 4.92
CA THR A 292 21.57 -15.26 4.47
C THR A 292 20.04 -15.16 4.67
N ALA A 293 19.53 -13.92 4.68
CA ALA A 293 18.09 -13.67 4.81
C ALA A 293 17.29 -14.25 3.61
N MET A 294 16.17 -14.90 3.90
CA MET A 294 15.29 -15.41 2.85
C MET A 294 14.57 -14.28 2.12
N ASP A 295 14.58 -14.31 0.79
CA ASP A 295 13.78 -13.42 -0.05
C ASP A 295 12.29 -13.83 -0.07
N ALA A 296 11.37 -12.87 -0.28
CA ALA A 296 9.93 -13.13 -0.31
C ALA A 296 9.50 -14.04 -1.49
N ALA A 297 10.20 -13.95 -2.62
CA ALA A 297 9.93 -14.79 -3.78
C ALA A 297 10.39 -16.22 -3.51
N ASN A 298 11.56 -16.39 -2.87
CA ASN A 298 12.07 -17.69 -2.46
C ASN A 298 11.12 -18.36 -1.46
N VAL A 299 10.69 -17.66 -0.41
CA VAL A 299 9.71 -18.21 0.55
C VAL A 299 8.44 -18.67 -0.15
N ARG A 300 7.94 -17.90 -1.13
CA ARG A 300 6.74 -18.29 -1.89
C ARG A 300 6.98 -19.53 -2.73
N ARG A 301 8.09 -19.62 -3.44
CA ARG A 301 8.46 -20.78 -4.25
C ARG A 301 8.61 -22.03 -3.38
N ASP A 302 9.32 -21.89 -2.25
CA ASP A 302 9.57 -23.01 -1.34
C ASP A 302 8.29 -23.46 -0.62
N LEU A 303 7.40 -22.52 -0.28
CA LEU A 303 6.05 -22.87 0.23
C LEU A 303 5.27 -23.70 -0.78
N ARG A 304 5.26 -23.32 -2.05
CA ARG A 304 4.57 -24.09 -3.10
C ARG A 304 5.15 -25.50 -3.24
N ARG A 305 6.49 -25.63 -3.19
CA ARG A 305 7.14 -26.94 -3.17
C ARG A 305 6.68 -27.77 -1.97
N ALA A 306 6.66 -27.20 -0.76
CA ALA A 306 6.19 -27.90 0.44
C ALA A 306 4.71 -28.30 0.33
N LEU A 307 3.84 -27.41 -0.16
CA LEU A 307 2.41 -27.69 -0.33
C LEU A 307 2.11 -28.73 -1.42
N ALA A 308 3.00 -28.92 -2.38
CA ALA A 308 2.88 -29.98 -3.39
C ALA A 308 2.90 -31.39 -2.76
N LEU A 309 3.40 -31.54 -1.54
CA LEU A 309 3.38 -32.80 -0.78
C LEU A 309 2.00 -33.09 -0.16
N VAL A 310 1.05 -32.13 -0.19
CA VAL A 310 -0.23 -32.23 0.48
C VAL A 310 -1.34 -32.52 -0.51
N PRO A 311 -1.96 -33.72 -0.51
CA PRO A 311 -3.04 -34.05 -1.41
C PRO A 311 -4.22 -33.09 -1.29
N GLY A 312 -4.83 -32.74 -2.42
CA GLY A 312 -6.02 -31.86 -2.46
C GLY A 312 -5.72 -30.35 -2.33
N ILE A 313 -4.45 -29.95 -2.27
CA ILE A 313 -4.04 -28.54 -2.28
C ILE A 313 -3.34 -28.24 -3.60
N ASP A 314 -3.85 -27.29 -4.40
CA ASP A 314 -3.13 -26.73 -5.56
C ASP A 314 -2.11 -25.67 -5.05
N PRO A 315 -0.79 -25.95 -5.10
CA PRO A 315 0.22 -25.05 -4.55
C PRO A 315 0.26 -23.67 -5.18
N GLU A 316 -0.11 -23.55 -6.47
CA GLU A 316 -0.08 -22.29 -7.22
C GLU A 316 -1.09 -21.27 -6.68
N GLU A 317 -2.12 -21.74 -6.04
CA GLU A 317 -3.15 -20.90 -5.44
C GLU A 317 -2.79 -20.37 -4.04
N TRP A 318 -1.63 -20.75 -3.49
CA TRP A 318 -1.25 -20.39 -2.12
C TRP A 318 -0.06 -19.44 -2.06
N THR A 319 -0.10 -18.56 -1.08
CA THR A 319 1.00 -17.69 -0.71
C THR A 319 1.19 -17.69 0.82
N PRO A 320 2.36 -17.30 1.33
CA PRO A 320 2.59 -17.29 2.79
C PRO A 320 1.57 -16.47 3.59
N ARG A 321 0.92 -15.49 2.95
CA ARG A 321 -0.14 -14.69 3.60
C ARG A 321 -1.35 -15.56 3.97
N GLU A 322 -1.67 -16.57 3.19
CA GLU A 322 -2.83 -17.42 3.39
C GLU A 322 -2.64 -18.40 4.54
N LEU A 323 -1.41 -18.71 4.95
CA LEU A 323 -1.16 -19.45 6.19
C LEU A 323 -1.68 -18.68 7.42
N ARG A 324 -1.45 -17.36 7.44
CA ARG A 324 -2.01 -16.48 8.48
C ARG A 324 -3.53 -16.36 8.39
N HIS A 325 -4.11 -16.35 7.20
CA HIS A 325 -5.55 -16.39 7.03
C HIS A 325 -6.13 -17.67 7.60
N SER A 326 -5.47 -18.81 7.36
CA SER A 326 -5.85 -20.11 7.91
C SER A 326 -5.81 -20.12 9.45
N PHE A 327 -4.76 -19.55 10.07
CA PHE A 327 -4.69 -19.37 11.51
C PHE A 327 -5.92 -18.63 12.07
N VAL A 328 -6.28 -17.50 11.46
CA VAL A 328 -7.45 -16.71 11.90
C VAL A 328 -8.74 -17.48 11.68
N SER A 329 -8.91 -18.16 10.53
CA SER A 329 -10.11 -18.93 10.24
C SER A 329 -10.31 -20.06 11.25
N VAL A 330 -9.27 -20.86 11.49
CA VAL A 330 -9.33 -21.98 12.44
C VAL A 330 -9.65 -21.52 13.87
N LEU A 331 -9.05 -20.41 14.33
CA LEU A 331 -9.38 -19.86 15.66
C LEU A 331 -10.81 -19.33 15.72
N SER A 332 -11.29 -18.73 14.64
CA SER A 332 -12.67 -18.24 14.55
C SER A 332 -13.67 -19.41 14.57
N ASP A 333 -13.39 -20.48 13.81
CA ASP A 333 -14.21 -21.70 13.77
C ASP A 333 -14.21 -22.43 15.12
N ALA A 334 -13.11 -22.29 15.89
CA ALA A 334 -13.01 -22.76 17.28
C ALA A 334 -13.68 -21.84 18.31
N GLY A 335 -14.37 -20.77 17.86
CA GLY A 335 -15.14 -19.88 18.74
C GLY A 335 -14.32 -18.81 19.48
N ILE A 336 -13.06 -18.60 19.12
CA ILE A 336 -12.24 -17.54 19.75
C ILE A 336 -12.78 -16.15 19.32
N PRO A 337 -13.03 -15.23 20.27
CA PRO A 337 -13.51 -13.89 19.97
C PRO A 337 -12.62 -13.13 19.01
N VAL A 338 -13.24 -12.37 18.09
CA VAL A 338 -12.52 -11.63 17.03
C VAL A 338 -11.53 -10.61 17.60
N GLU A 339 -11.80 -10.05 18.77
CA GLU A 339 -10.93 -9.11 19.48
C GLU A 339 -9.63 -9.81 19.92
N GLN A 340 -9.73 -11.02 20.44
CA GLN A 340 -8.56 -11.82 20.85
C GLN A 340 -7.76 -12.24 19.61
N ILE A 341 -8.43 -12.69 18.55
CA ILE A 341 -7.76 -13.00 17.28
C ILE A 341 -7.04 -11.76 16.73
N ALA A 342 -7.69 -10.59 16.77
CA ALA A 342 -7.07 -9.32 16.31
C ALA A 342 -5.81 -8.98 17.11
N GLN A 343 -5.79 -9.22 18.44
CA GLN A 343 -4.61 -9.04 19.27
C GLN A 343 -3.48 -10.02 18.89
N LEU A 344 -3.79 -11.30 18.74
CA LEU A 344 -2.83 -12.34 18.35
C LEU A 344 -2.16 -12.02 17.02
N VAL A 345 -2.92 -11.55 16.03
CA VAL A 345 -2.37 -11.19 14.74
C VAL A 345 -1.83 -9.75 14.67
N GLY A 346 -1.99 -8.93 15.71
CA GLY A 346 -1.49 -7.55 15.75
C GLY A 346 -2.18 -6.64 14.72
N HIS A 347 -3.51 -6.68 14.69
CA HIS A 347 -4.34 -5.70 14.02
C HIS A 347 -4.64 -4.53 14.98
N SER A 348 -4.67 -3.31 14.47
CA SER A 348 -4.98 -2.12 15.27
C SER A 348 -6.47 -1.97 15.62
N GLY A 349 -7.32 -2.88 15.11
CA GLY A 349 -8.76 -2.94 15.34
C GLY A 349 -9.36 -4.19 14.69
N THR A 350 -10.61 -4.49 15.01
CA THR A 350 -11.35 -5.68 14.52
C THR A 350 -11.76 -5.56 13.05
N THR A 351 -11.94 -4.33 12.54
CA THR A 351 -12.46 -4.05 11.18
C THR A 351 -11.73 -4.82 10.07
N VAL A 352 -10.39 -4.96 10.17
CA VAL A 352 -9.61 -5.70 9.16
C VAL A 352 -9.88 -7.20 9.30
N THR A 353 -9.98 -7.70 10.52
CA THR A 353 -10.30 -9.10 10.81
C THR A 353 -11.71 -9.41 10.34
N GLU A 354 -12.69 -8.61 10.68
CA GLU A 354 -14.08 -8.74 10.25
C GLU A 354 -14.23 -8.66 8.72
N LEU A 355 -13.62 -7.68 8.06
CA LEU A 355 -13.74 -7.48 6.61
C LEU A 355 -13.19 -8.66 5.81
N VAL A 356 -12.08 -9.23 6.25
CA VAL A 356 -11.44 -10.37 5.58
C VAL A 356 -12.21 -11.67 5.83
N TYR A 357 -12.80 -11.83 7.01
CA TYR A 357 -13.42 -13.08 7.48
C TYR A 357 -14.94 -13.05 7.54
N ARG A 358 -15.59 -11.90 7.26
CA ARG A 358 -17.06 -11.74 7.26
C ARG A 358 -17.81 -12.75 6.37
N HIS A 359 -17.16 -13.29 5.35
CA HIS A 359 -17.76 -14.31 4.49
C HIS A 359 -17.70 -15.71 5.07
N GLN A 360 -16.75 -15.97 6.01
CA GLN A 360 -16.60 -17.23 6.72
C GLN A 360 -17.27 -17.20 8.11
N LEU A 361 -17.33 -15.99 8.73
CA LEU A 361 -17.99 -15.74 10.01
C LEU A 361 -19.49 -15.47 9.81
N ARG A 362 -20.24 -16.47 9.34
CA ARG A 362 -21.68 -16.57 9.56
C ARG A 362 -21.97 -17.84 10.36
N PRO A 363 -21.41 -18.05 11.58
CA PRO A 363 -22.02 -18.99 12.47
C PRO A 363 -23.42 -18.47 12.78
N VAL A 364 -24.41 -19.36 12.78
CA VAL A 364 -25.68 -19.08 13.42
C VAL A 364 -25.33 -18.64 14.85
N ILE A 365 -25.67 -17.39 15.20
CA ILE A 365 -25.37 -16.83 16.53
C ILE A 365 -26.27 -17.56 17.52
N GLN A 366 -25.82 -18.71 18.03
CA GLN A 366 -26.58 -19.56 18.93
C GLN A 366 -26.57 -19.04 20.38
N THR A 367 -25.57 -18.23 20.76
CA THR A 367 -25.44 -17.75 22.15
C THR A 367 -26.67 -16.98 22.63
N GLY A 368 -27.29 -16.16 21.81
CA GLY A 368 -28.52 -15.45 22.14
C GLY A 368 -29.70 -16.41 22.28
N ALA A 369 -29.86 -17.32 21.35
CA ALA A 369 -30.93 -18.31 21.36
C ALA A 369 -30.83 -19.22 22.59
N THR A 370 -29.64 -19.74 22.89
CA THR A 370 -29.38 -20.60 24.07
C THR A 370 -29.66 -19.87 25.39
N VAL A 371 -29.35 -18.59 25.50
CA VAL A 371 -29.69 -17.79 26.69
C VAL A 371 -31.17 -17.55 26.76
N MET A 372 -31.85 -17.22 25.66
CA MET A 372 -33.28 -17.03 25.61
C MET A 372 -34.04 -18.34 25.91
N ASP A 373 -33.59 -19.48 25.38
CA ASP A 373 -34.14 -20.79 25.69
C ASP A 373 -34.00 -21.13 27.18
N ARG A 374 -32.88 -20.74 27.80
CA ARG A 374 -32.67 -20.93 29.25
C ARG A 374 -33.59 -20.03 30.09
N LEU A 375 -33.84 -18.80 29.65
CA LEU A 375 -34.68 -17.84 30.37
C LEU A 375 -36.17 -18.05 30.15
N PHE A 376 -36.55 -18.59 28.97
CA PHE A 376 -37.94 -18.70 28.54
C PHE A 376 -38.27 -20.08 27.97
N ALA A 377 -37.70 -21.16 28.54
CA ALA A 377 -38.00 -22.52 28.10
C ALA A 377 -39.50 -22.78 28.18
N PRO A 378 -40.13 -23.33 27.11
CA PRO A 378 -41.54 -23.71 27.16
C PRO A 378 -41.70 -24.82 28.19
N GLY A 379 -42.33 -24.54 29.35
CA GLY A 379 -42.59 -25.50 30.39
C GLY A 379 -42.16 -25.15 31.81
N SER A 380 -41.51 -23.99 32.09
CA SER A 380 -41.29 -23.50 33.44
C SER A 380 -42.44 -22.68 34.01
N GLY A 381 -43.66 -23.01 33.61
CA GLY A 381 -44.89 -22.52 34.24
C GLY A 381 -45.11 -23.35 35.51
N SER A 382 -45.02 -22.68 36.65
CA SER A 382 -45.30 -23.11 38.01
C SER A 382 -46.44 -24.10 38.14
N ALA A 383 -46.16 -25.24 38.75
CA ALA A 383 -47.14 -25.99 39.56
C ALA A 383 -47.18 -25.39 40.96
#